data_fd61bfc5d1bae17dc0446de152794229
#
_entry.id   fd61bfc5d1bae17dc0446de152794229
#
_cell.length_a   1.000
_cell.length_b   1.000
_cell.length_c   1.000
_cell.angle_alpha   90.00
_cell.angle_beta   90.00
_cell.angle_gamma   90.00
#
_symmetry.space_group_name_H-M   'P 1'
#
loop_
_entity.id
_entity.type
_entity.pdbx_description
1 polymer ?
#
loop_
_entity_poly.entity_id
_entity_poly.type
_entity_poly.pdbx_seq_one_letter_code
_entity_poly.pdbx_strand_id
1 'polypeptide(L)'
;MEIAALITWIITAGFGAFMLARWASRGGLRHTEGTGTHLPPYRVFTHFGLAAAGLVLWIIYLVTDSTLLAWIAFADLVVVAILGLVMVTQWAKDGRAAMAAAAATGGPFRADASGVDLAEQHIPRPPVVLHGIFAV
;
A
#
# COMPACT_ATOMS: atom_id res chain seq x y z
N MET A 1 -0.47 12.71 23.16
CA MET A 1 -0.77 11.56 22.28
C MET A 1 -0.77 11.95 20.80
N GLU A 2 -1.16 13.18 20.46
CA GLU A 2 -1.31 13.69 19.09
C GLU A 2 -0.01 13.72 18.27
N ILE A 3 1.10 14.12 18.88
CA ILE A 3 2.42 14.09 18.23
C ILE A 3 2.89 12.65 17.97
N ALA A 4 2.58 11.72 18.86
CA ALA A 4 2.91 10.30 18.62
C ALA A 4 2.15 9.76 17.40
N ALA A 5 0.86 10.12 17.25
CA ALA A 5 0.06 9.78 16.08
C ALA A 5 0.66 10.39 14.79
N LEU A 6 1.11 11.66 14.84
CA LEU A 6 1.79 12.28 13.70
C LEU A 6 3.08 11.53 13.31
N ILE A 7 3.90 11.16 14.31
CA ILE A 7 5.15 10.43 14.06
C ILE A 7 4.87 9.06 13.42
N THR A 8 3.92 8.29 13.98
CA THR A 8 3.55 6.98 13.41
C THR A 8 3.00 7.12 12.00
N TRP A 9 2.21 8.15 11.72
CA TRP A 9 1.67 8.42 10.39
C TRP A 9 2.78 8.75 9.37
N ILE A 10 3.77 9.59 9.77
CA ILE A 10 4.92 9.91 8.91
C ILE A 10 5.75 8.66 8.60
N ILE A 11 5.99 7.80 9.60
CA ILE A 11 6.70 6.54 9.40
C ILE A 11 5.93 5.63 8.43
N THR A 12 4.61 5.49 8.63
CA THR A 12 3.72 4.74 7.75
C THR A 12 3.77 5.28 6.32
N ALA A 13 3.68 6.61 6.15
CA ALA A 13 3.78 7.26 4.85
C ALA A 13 5.13 6.98 4.16
N GLY A 14 6.23 6.95 4.91
CA GLY A 14 7.56 6.60 4.39
C GLY A 14 7.60 5.18 3.81
N PHE A 15 7.09 4.18 4.54
CA PHE A 15 6.96 2.82 4.02
C PHE A 15 6.03 2.74 2.81
N GLY A 16 4.89 3.46 2.84
CA GLY A 16 3.96 3.55 1.72
C GLY A 16 4.59 4.14 0.46
N ALA A 17 5.34 5.23 0.58
CA ALA A 17 6.06 5.86 -0.53
C ALA A 17 7.14 4.92 -1.12
N PHE A 18 7.87 4.20 -0.25
CA PHE A 18 8.83 3.19 -0.70
C PHE A 18 8.14 2.07 -1.50
N MET A 19 7.02 1.53 -1.01
CA MET A 19 6.27 0.48 -1.70
C MET A 19 5.70 0.97 -3.02
N LEU A 20 5.17 2.20 -3.06
CA LEU A 20 4.67 2.84 -4.28
C LEU A 20 5.79 2.98 -5.34
N ALA A 21 6.96 3.46 -4.94
CA ALA A 21 8.11 3.61 -5.83
C ALA A 21 8.57 2.24 -6.39
N ARG A 22 8.62 1.21 -5.55
CA ARG A 22 8.96 -0.17 -5.98
C ARG A 22 7.95 -0.73 -6.96
N TRP A 23 6.65 -0.61 -6.66
CA TRP A 23 5.59 -1.08 -7.53
C TRP A 23 5.60 -0.34 -8.88
N ALA A 24 5.70 0.99 -8.88
CA ALA A 24 5.74 1.80 -10.10
C ALA A 24 6.96 1.47 -10.98
N SER A 25 8.14 1.28 -10.38
CA SER A 25 9.38 0.93 -11.11
C SER A 25 9.40 -0.48 -11.68
N ARG A 26 8.51 -1.36 -11.21
CA ARG A 26 8.43 -2.76 -11.61
C ARG A 26 7.25 -3.09 -12.54
N GLY A 27 6.67 -2.08 -13.16
CA GLY A 27 5.61 -2.25 -14.15
C GLY A 27 4.19 -2.02 -13.63
N GLY A 28 4.01 -1.55 -12.39
CA GLY A 28 2.69 -1.26 -11.84
C GLY A 28 1.90 -0.20 -12.61
N LEU A 29 2.58 0.69 -13.33
CA LEU A 29 1.97 1.73 -14.18
C LEU A 29 1.90 1.36 -15.66
N ARG A 30 2.61 0.30 -16.09
CA ARG A 30 2.76 -0.04 -17.51
C ARG A 30 2.62 -1.54 -17.68
N HIS A 31 1.69 -1.96 -18.51
CA HIS A 31 1.66 -3.31 -19.01
C HIS A 31 2.65 -3.43 -20.18
N THR A 32 3.75 -4.15 -19.99
CA THR A 32 4.65 -4.58 -21.04
C THR A 32 4.59 -6.11 -21.14
N GLU A 33 5.04 -6.68 -22.26
CA GLU A 33 5.08 -8.14 -22.40
C GLU A 33 5.82 -8.77 -21.22
N GLY A 34 5.18 -9.73 -20.54
CA GLY A 34 5.74 -10.46 -19.41
C GLY A 34 5.74 -9.73 -18.06
N THR A 35 5.27 -8.49 -17.97
CA THR A 35 5.14 -7.75 -16.70
C THR A 35 3.74 -7.14 -16.52
N GLY A 36 3.25 -7.08 -15.28
CA GLY A 36 1.92 -6.55 -14.99
C GLY A 36 1.66 -6.33 -13.51
N THR A 37 0.42 -6.10 -13.17
CA THR A 37 -0.04 -5.95 -11.78
C THR A 37 -1.50 -6.36 -11.64
N HIS A 38 -1.85 -6.99 -10.52
CA HIS A 38 -3.23 -7.22 -10.09
C HIS A 38 -3.73 -6.11 -9.14
N LEU A 39 -2.86 -5.15 -8.79
CA LEU A 39 -3.25 -3.95 -8.05
C LEU A 39 -3.58 -2.82 -9.03
N PRO A 40 -4.87 -2.49 -9.27
CA PRO A 40 -5.23 -1.45 -10.23
C PRO A 40 -4.65 -0.10 -9.79
N PRO A 41 -4.04 0.67 -10.71
CA PRO A 41 -3.42 1.96 -10.39
C PRO A 41 -4.34 2.94 -9.66
N TYR A 42 -5.62 3.01 -10.04
CA TYR A 42 -6.58 3.89 -9.38
C TYR A 42 -6.72 3.57 -7.88
N ARG A 43 -6.69 2.29 -7.48
CA ARG A 43 -6.79 1.89 -6.06
C ARG A 43 -5.56 2.30 -5.29
N VAL A 44 -4.37 2.09 -5.87
CA VAL A 44 -3.09 2.49 -5.27
C VAL A 44 -3.04 4.00 -5.06
N PHE A 45 -3.40 4.78 -6.09
CA PHE A 45 -3.39 6.24 -6.01
C PHE A 45 -4.51 6.82 -5.13
N THR A 46 -5.70 6.19 -5.09
CA THR A 46 -6.77 6.60 -4.16
C THR A 46 -6.33 6.39 -2.72
N HIS A 47 -5.76 5.23 -2.39
CA HIS A 47 -5.23 4.96 -1.05
C HIS A 47 -4.15 5.98 -0.67
N PHE A 48 -3.18 6.23 -1.54
CA PHE A 48 -2.10 7.18 -1.30
C PHE A 48 -2.62 8.62 -1.17
N GLY A 49 -3.52 9.05 -2.05
CA GLY A 49 -4.09 10.41 -2.05
C GLY A 49 -4.91 10.70 -0.79
N LEU A 50 -5.76 9.76 -0.37
CA LEU A 50 -6.52 9.88 0.87
C LEU A 50 -5.57 9.90 2.08
N ALA A 51 -4.56 9.01 2.13
CA ALA A 51 -3.59 9.01 3.23
C ALA A 51 -2.84 10.34 3.34
N ALA A 52 -2.47 10.96 2.21
CA ALA A 52 -1.86 12.30 2.20
C ALA A 52 -2.84 13.40 2.65
N ALA A 53 -4.10 13.34 2.19
CA ALA A 53 -5.13 14.29 2.59
C ALA A 53 -5.43 14.19 4.09
N GLY A 54 -5.59 12.99 4.62
CA GLY A 54 -5.80 12.76 6.06
C GLY A 54 -4.63 13.27 6.91
N LEU A 55 -3.38 13.05 6.46
CA LEU A 55 -2.19 13.59 7.14
C LEU A 55 -2.20 15.12 7.17
N VAL A 56 -2.57 15.78 6.08
CA VAL A 56 -2.72 17.25 6.03
C VAL A 56 -3.81 17.71 6.99
N LEU A 57 -4.97 17.05 6.99
CA LEU A 57 -6.06 17.36 7.93
C LEU A 57 -5.63 17.22 9.39
N TRP A 58 -4.85 16.18 9.70
CA TRP A 58 -4.29 15.97 11.04
C TRP A 58 -3.32 17.07 11.44
N ILE A 59 -2.45 17.52 10.54
CA ILE A 59 -1.53 18.65 10.78
C ILE A 59 -2.30 19.94 11.01
N ILE A 60 -3.34 20.22 10.22
CA ILE A 60 -4.20 21.41 10.41
C ILE A 60 -4.91 21.34 11.77
N TYR A 61 -5.42 20.17 12.16
CA TYR A 61 -5.97 19.93 13.49
C TYR A 61 -4.98 20.32 14.60
N LEU A 62 -3.73 19.87 14.51
CA LEU A 62 -2.69 20.18 15.52
C LEU A 62 -2.40 21.68 15.67
N VAL A 63 -2.66 22.47 14.64
CA VAL A 63 -2.45 23.94 14.66
C VAL A 63 -3.70 24.68 15.12
N THR A 64 -4.89 24.15 14.82
CA THR A 64 -6.18 24.87 15.03
C THR A 64 -6.97 24.36 16.23
N ASP A 65 -6.59 23.24 16.84
CA ASP A 65 -7.31 22.51 17.89
C ASP A 65 -8.79 22.19 17.52
N SER A 66 -9.10 22.14 16.23
CA SER A 66 -10.44 21.88 15.74
C SER A 66 -10.82 20.41 15.85
N THR A 67 -11.61 20.06 16.85
CA THR A 67 -12.13 18.69 17.06
C THR A 67 -12.84 18.12 15.83
N LEU A 68 -13.50 18.97 15.03
CA LEU A 68 -14.14 18.54 13.78
C LEU A 68 -13.11 18.00 12.79
N LEU A 69 -11.96 18.67 12.64
CA LEU A 69 -10.89 18.22 11.75
C LEU A 69 -10.28 16.89 12.22
N ALA A 70 -10.13 16.68 13.52
CA ALA A 70 -9.69 15.40 14.06
C ALA A 70 -10.64 14.25 13.69
N TRP A 71 -11.97 14.47 13.79
CA TRP A 71 -12.94 13.47 13.40
C TRP A 71 -12.98 13.20 11.90
N ILE A 72 -12.80 14.23 11.07
CA ILE A 72 -12.71 14.06 9.61
C ILE A 72 -11.45 13.28 9.25
N ALA A 73 -10.30 13.61 9.82
CA ALA A 73 -9.06 12.89 9.61
C ALA A 73 -9.14 11.41 10.07
N PHE A 74 -9.82 11.15 11.18
CA PHE A 74 -10.07 9.80 11.67
C PHE A 74 -10.98 9.01 10.70
N ALA A 75 -12.07 9.61 10.23
CA ALA A 75 -12.96 8.96 9.27
C ALA A 75 -12.24 8.64 7.95
N ASP A 76 -11.42 9.57 7.44
CA ASP A 76 -10.57 9.36 6.28
C ASP A 76 -9.58 8.20 6.51
N LEU A 77 -8.91 8.16 7.67
CA LEU A 77 -8.00 7.09 8.04
C LEU A 77 -8.66 5.71 8.03
N VAL A 78 -9.92 5.61 8.48
CA VAL A 78 -10.69 4.35 8.42
C VAL A 78 -10.87 3.90 6.96
N VAL A 79 -11.20 4.81 6.05
CA VAL A 79 -11.34 4.51 4.62
C VAL A 79 -10.00 4.07 4.03
N VAL A 80 -8.92 4.77 4.36
CA VAL A 80 -7.54 4.43 3.96
C VAL A 80 -7.15 3.05 4.45
N ALA A 81 -7.46 2.71 5.71
CA ALA A 81 -7.17 1.40 6.30
C ALA A 81 -7.93 0.27 5.57
N ILE A 82 -9.20 0.47 5.24
CA ILE A 82 -10.00 -0.51 4.48
C ILE A 82 -9.39 -0.73 3.09
N LEU A 83 -9.04 0.33 2.38
CA LEU A 83 -8.37 0.22 1.07
C LEU A 83 -7.03 -0.50 1.18
N GLY A 84 -6.23 -0.19 2.19
CA GLY A 84 -4.97 -0.86 2.49
C GLY A 84 -5.15 -2.35 2.77
N LEU A 85 -6.17 -2.73 3.55
CA LEU A 85 -6.49 -4.12 3.85
C LEU A 85 -6.88 -4.90 2.57
N VAL A 86 -7.65 -4.30 1.68
CA VAL A 86 -7.98 -4.90 0.37
C VAL A 86 -6.70 -5.12 -0.44
N MET A 87 -5.79 -4.15 -0.47
CA MET A 87 -4.54 -4.24 -1.23
C MET A 87 -3.60 -5.32 -0.65
N VAL A 88 -3.43 -5.38 0.67
CA VAL A 88 -2.57 -6.39 1.30
C VAL A 88 -3.14 -7.80 1.16
N THR A 89 -4.46 -7.97 1.19
CA THR A 89 -5.09 -9.28 0.94
C THR A 89 -4.88 -9.73 -0.49
N GLN A 90 -4.97 -8.84 -1.48
CA GLN A 90 -4.66 -9.14 -2.88
C GLN A 90 -3.18 -9.53 -3.03
N TRP A 91 -2.27 -8.69 -2.55
CA TRP A 91 -0.82 -8.98 -2.56
C TRP A 91 -0.48 -10.34 -1.96
N ALA A 92 -1.11 -10.71 -0.83
CA ALA A 92 -0.87 -11.99 -0.17
C ALA A 92 -1.46 -13.18 -0.95
N LYS A 93 -2.59 -13.01 -1.64
CA LYS A 93 -3.16 -14.03 -2.54
C LYS A 93 -2.26 -14.27 -3.73
N ASP A 94 -1.81 -13.20 -4.39
CA ASP A 94 -0.94 -13.26 -5.55
C ASP A 94 0.41 -13.90 -5.20
N GLY A 95 0.97 -13.58 -4.04
CA GLY A 95 2.20 -14.22 -3.55
C GLY A 95 2.05 -15.72 -3.33
N ARG A 96 0.91 -16.18 -2.80
CA ARG A 96 0.64 -17.63 -2.67
C ARG A 96 0.45 -18.30 -4.02
N ALA A 97 -0.26 -17.65 -4.95
CA ALA A 97 -0.47 -18.17 -6.30
C ALA A 97 0.85 -18.27 -7.07
N ALA A 98 1.69 -17.24 -7.01
CA ALA A 98 3.01 -17.22 -7.64
C ALA A 98 3.93 -18.31 -7.08
N MET A 99 3.93 -18.55 -5.77
CA MET A 99 4.68 -19.64 -5.16
C MET A 99 4.19 -21.01 -5.62
N ALA A 100 2.87 -21.22 -5.74
CA ALA A 100 2.30 -22.47 -6.24
C ALA A 100 2.65 -22.71 -7.72
N ALA A 101 2.57 -21.67 -8.56
CA ALA A 101 2.96 -21.74 -9.96
C ALA A 101 4.46 -22.08 -10.14
N ALA A 102 5.33 -21.44 -9.37
CA ALA A 102 6.76 -21.73 -9.37
C ALA A 102 7.06 -23.18 -8.97
N ALA A 103 6.36 -23.70 -7.96
CA ALA A 103 6.52 -25.10 -7.53
C ALA A 103 6.08 -26.10 -8.60
N ALA A 104 5.05 -25.76 -9.40
CA ALA A 104 4.54 -26.63 -10.45
C ALA A 104 5.37 -26.60 -11.76
N THR A 105 5.97 -25.45 -12.08
CA THR A 105 6.60 -25.20 -13.39
C THR A 105 8.11 -25.00 -13.34
N GLY A 106 8.71 -24.81 -12.14
CA GLY A 106 10.10 -24.39 -11.96
C GLY A 106 10.37 -22.94 -12.38
N GLY A 107 9.30 -22.15 -12.63
CA GLY A 107 9.38 -20.76 -13.04
C GLY A 107 9.69 -19.79 -11.89
N PRO A 108 9.76 -18.47 -12.17
CA PRO A 108 10.03 -17.46 -11.16
C PRO A 108 8.85 -17.32 -10.17
N PHE A 109 9.17 -17.24 -8.88
CA PHE A 109 8.17 -17.18 -7.81
C PHE A 109 7.40 -15.82 -7.74
N ARG A 110 7.68 -14.88 -8.63
CA ARG A 110 6.99 -13.58 -8.74
C ARG A 110 5.99 -13.53 -9.89
N ALA A 111 5.98 -14.54 -10.74
CA ALA A 111 5.05 -14.61 -11.86
C ALA A 111 3.73 -15.28 -11.45
N ASP A 112 2.64 -14.85 -12.06
CA ASP A 112 1.35 -15.54 -11.97
C ASP A 112 1.35 -16.86 -12.79
N ALA A 113 0.22 -17.56 -12.81
CA ALA A 113 0.09 -18.83 -13.55
C ALA A 113 0.22 -18.68 -15.07
N SER A 114 0.10 -17.46 -15.62
CA SER A 114 0.29 -17.15 -17.04
C SER A 114 1.74 -16.76 -17.37
N GLY A 115 2.62 -16.68 -16.36
CA GLY A 115 4.02 -16.28 -16.50
C GLY A 115 4.26 -14.77 -16.46
N VAL A 116 3.25 -13.98 -16.11
CA VAL A 116 3.38 -12.52 -15.96
C VAL A 116 4.07 -12.21 -14.64
N ASP A 117 5.19 -11.48 -14.70
CA ASP A 117 5.91 -10.99 -13.52
C ASP A 117 5.13 -9.84 -12.86
N LEU A 118 4.67 -10.06 -11.64
CA LEU A 118 3.78 -9.13 -10.94
C LEU A 118 4.56 -8.07 -10.17
N ALA A 119 4.31 -6.79 -10.47
CA ALA A 119 4.99 -5.65 -9.86
C ALA A 119 4.90 -5.64 -8.32
N GLU A 120 3.74 -6.00 -7.76
CA GLU A 120 3.50 -6.10 -6.32
C GLU A 120 4.31 -7.20 -5.65
N GLN A 121 4.72 -8.25 -6.34
CA GLN A 121 5.55 -9.32 -5.78
C GLN A 121 7.03 -8.93 -5.64
N HIS A 122 7.43 -7.77 -6.18
CA HIS A 122 8.72 -7.15 -5.92
C HIS A 122 8.77 -6.30 -4.65
N ILE A 123 7.64 -6.11 -3.96
CA ILE A 123 7.58 -5.41 -2.69
C ILE A 123 8.02 -6.38 -1.57
N PRO A 124 9.12 -6.07 -0.83
CA PRO A 124 9.57 -6.91 0.26
C PRO A 124 8.51 -7.02 1.37
N ARG A 125 8.45 -8.15 2.06
CA ARG A 125 7.50 -8.36 3.17
C ARG A 125 7.66 -7.38 4.34
N PRO A 126 8.91 -7.04 4.80
CA PRO A 126 9.06 -6.18 5.97
C PRO A 126 8.41 -4.80 5.84
N PRO A 127 8.56 -4.03 4.75
CA PRO A 127 7.84 -2.77 4.57
C PRO A 127 6.33 -2.91 4.59
N VAL A 128 5.76 -3.99 4.03
CA VAL A 128 4.31 -4.24 4.04
C VAL A 128 3.81 -4.45 5.47
N VAL A 129 4.51 -5.28 6.25
CA VAL A 129 4.17 -5.57 7.65
C VAL A 129 4.32 -4.32 8.52
N LEU A 130 5.45 -3.61 8.40
CA LEU A 130 5.72 -2.39 9.18
C LEU A 130 4.72 -1.27 8.84
N HIS A 131 4.41 -1.09 7.56
CA HIS A 131 3.38 -0.15 7.13
C HIS A 131 2.03 -0.46 7.79
N GLY A 132 1.61 -1.72 7.81
CA GLY A 132 0.38 -2.14 8.48
C GLY A 132 0.41 -1.93 10.00
N ILE A 133 1.52 -2.27 10.68
CA ILE A 133 1.66 -2.11 12.13
C ILE A 133 1.59 -0.64 12.55
N PHE A 134 2.27 0.25 11.82
CA PHE A 134 2.28 1.68 12.16
C PHE A 134 1.02 2.42 11.70
N ALA A 135 0.17 1.79 10.86
CA ALA A 135 -1.07 2.38 10.36
C ALA A 135 -2.28 2.18 11.30
N VAL A 136 -2.16 1.36 12.36
CA VAL A 136 -3.26 1.01 13.29
C VAL A 136 -2.98 1.41 14.74
#